data_e6929abd0568ec98ab9451fd4a5219ea
#
_entry.id   e6929abd0568ec98ab9451fd4a5219ea
#
_cell.length_a   1.000
_cell.length_b   1.000
_cell.length_c   1.000
_cell.angle_alpha   90.00
_cell.angle_beta   90.00
_cell.angle_gamma   90.00
#
_symmetry.space_group_name_H-M   'P 1'
#
loop_
_entity.id
_entity.type
_entity.pdbx_description
1 polymer ?
#
loop_
_entity_poly.entity_id
_entity_poly.type
_entity_poly.pdbx_seq_one_letter_code
_entity_poly.pdbx_strand_id
1 'polypeptide(L)'
;QDTIIAERGDVGNFINMPYFNAELPQRYAFNEKCEAMELDEFLDAVDKARVSLSDLEGMRLSKPRKYFTDGPPCLEHLFADGPISEFRNNTLFNVARYCKMKSPDDWQEEFEGYNRTLSSPPLPSSEVVNLSKQHEKKEYLYTCKEEPMRSYCDPAICATRKHGIGSDGPDSVSVGGLT
;
A
#
# COMPACT_ATOMS: atom_id res chain seq x y z
N GLN A 1 -10.20 2.81 -5.71
CA GLN A 1 -11.37 3.54 -5.19
C GLN A 1 -11.17 3.68 -3.70
N ASP A 2 -11.07 4.92 -3.23
CA ASP A 2 -10.94 5.20 -1.81
C ASP A 2 -12.19 4.74 -1.08
N THR A 3 -12.04 3.77 -0.22
CA THR A 3 -13.11 3.35 0.67
C THR A 3 -13.27 4.41 1.74
N ILE A 4 -14.24 5.29 1.59
CA ILE A 4 -14.61 6.21 2.66
C ILE A 4 -15.29 5.36 3.73
N ILE A 5 -14.62 5.20 4.85
CA ILE A 5 -15.24 4.63 6.05
C ILE A 5 -16.13 5.71 6.62
N ALA A 6 -17.45 5.48 6.60
CA ALA A 6 -18.39 6.40 7.21
C ALA A 6 -18.07 6.55 8.70
N GLU A 7 -17.72 7.75 9.13
CA GLU A 7 -17.69 8.11 10.53
C GLU A 7 -19.13 8.23 11.06
N ARG A 8 -19.28 8.26 12.36
CA ARG A 8 -20.59 8.21 13.03
C ARG A 8 -21.53 9.33 12.54
N GLY A 9 -22.50 8.96 11.71
CA GLY A 9 -23.47 9.88 11.13
C GLY A 9 -23.30 10.15 9.63
N ASP A 10 -22.24 9.67 9.00
CA ASP A 10 -22.04 9.81 7.56
C ASP A 10 -22.80 8.75 6.77
N VAL A 11 -23.21 9.14 5.56
CA VAL A 11 -23.79 8.22 4.58
C VAL A 11 -22.63 7.55 3.85
N GLY A 12 -22.53 6.23 3.93
CA GLY A 12 -21.50 5.45 3.24
C GLY A 12 -21.54 5.61 1.71
N ASN A 13 -20.53 5.12 1.04
CA ASN A 13 -20.44 5.13 -0.42
C ASN A 13 -21.58 4.34 -1.05
N PHE A 14 -22.16 4.87 -2.13
CA PHE A 14 -23.18 4.17 -2.91
C PHE A 14 -22.56 2.97 -3.63
N ILE A 15 -23.15 1.80 -3.46
CA ILE A 15 -22.93 0.67 -4.34
C ILE A 15 -23.90 0.80 -5.50
N ASN A 16 -23.36 0.96 -6.71
CA ASN A 16 -24.18 0.95 -7.91
C ASN A 16 -24.67 -0.46 -8.16
N MET A 17 -25.96 -0.70 -7.93
CA MET A 17 -26.54 -2.02 -8.18
C MET A 17 -26.68 -2.27 -9.68
N PRO A 18 -26.21 -3.42 -10.18
CA PRO A 18 -26.55 -3.85 -11.55
C PRO A 18 -28.05 -4.07 -11.65
N TYR A 19 -28.57 -3.91 -12.86
CA TYR A 19 -30.00 -4.07 -13.21
C TYR A 19 -30.96 -3.15 -12.44
N PHE A 20 -30.48 -2.07 -11.83
CA PHE A 20 -31.36 -1.04 -11.30
C PHE A 20 -32.20 -0.46 -12.44
N ASN A 21 -33.53 -0.43 -12.29
CA ASN A 21 -34.50 -0.10 -13.32
C ASN A 21 -34.50 -1.14 -14.46
N ALA A 22 -34.93 -2.36 -14.13
CA ALA A 22 -34.87 -3.55 -15.00
C ALA A 22 -35.51 -3.41 -16.38
N GLU A 23 -36.44 -2.45 -16.58
CA GLU A 23 -37.06 -2.16 -17.89
C GLU A 23 -36.08 -1.51 -18.89
N LEU A 24 -35.09 -0.75 -18.38
CA LEU A 24 -34.05 -0.08 -19.17
C LEU A 24 -32.69 -0.12 -18.42
N PRO A 25 -32.10 -1.30 -18.27
CA PRO A 25 -30.88 -1.42 -17.50
C PRO A 25 -29.72 -0.72 -18.21
N GLN A 26 -29.07 0.23 -17.52
CA GLN A 26 -27.86 0.91 -17.97
C GLN A 26 -26.59 0.28 -17.36
N ARG A 27 -26.74 -0.66 -16.42
CA ARG A 27 -25.65 -1.29 -15.68
C ARG A 27 -25.88 -2.79 -15.62
N TYR A 28 -24.86 -3.53 -16.05
CA TYR A 28 -24.86 -4.97 -16.07
C TYR A 28 -23.82 -5.53 -15.12
N ALA A 29 -24.06 -6.73 -14.59
CA ALA A 29 -23.01 -7.53 -14.00
C ALA A 29 -22.22 -8.23 -15.13
N PHE A 30 -20.97 -8.57 -14.87
CA PHE A 30 -20.09 -9.25 -15.81
C PHE A 30 -19.62 -10.58 -15.20
N ASN A 31 -19.56 -11.61 -16.03
CA ASN A 31 -18.99 -12.88 -15.63
C ASN A 31 -17.44 -12.83 -15.62
N GLU A 32 -16.78 -13.94 -15.26
CA GLU A 32 -15.32 -14.06 -15.23
C GLU A 32 -14.64 -13.81 -16.58
N LYS A 33 -15.39 -13.94 -17.69
CA LYS A 33 -14.91 -13.67 -19.05
C LYS A 33 -15.15 -12.22 -19.49
N CYS A 34 -15.62 -11.36 -18.59
CA CYS A 34 -16.02 -9.97 -18.90
C CYS A 34 -17.19 -9.85 -19.88
N GLU A 35 -18.06 -10.85 -19.98
CA GLU A 35 -19.28 -10.81 -20.75
C GLU A 35 -20.43 -10.33 -19.86
N ALA A 36 -21.34 -9.49 -20.40
CA ALA A 36 -22.51 -9.03 -19.66
C ALA A 36 -23.43 -10.22 -19.37
N MET A 37 -23.84 -10.36 -18.11
CA MET A 37 -24.77 -11.41 -17.68
C MET A 37 -26.20 -10.97 -17.92
N GLU A 38 -27.10 -11.94 -18.15
CA GLU A 38 -28.52 -11.70 -18.04
C GLU A 38 -28.97 -11.64 -16.59
N LEU A 39 -30.10 -11.01 -16.31
CA LEU A 39 -30.59 -10.81 -14.94
C LEU A 39 -30.72 -12.12 -14.15
N ASP A 40 -31.28 -13.14 -14.79
CA ASP A 40 -31.48 -14.45 -14.14
C ASP A 40 -30.14 -15.13 -13.81
N GLU A 41 -29.15 -15.04 -14.71
CA GLU A 41 -27.81 -15.56 -14.47
C GLU A 41 -27.11 -14.82 -13.30
N PHE A 42 -27.32 -13.51 -13.23
CA PHE A 42 -26.80 -12.72 -12.12
C PHE A 42 -27.45 -13.11 -10.78
N LEU A 43 -28.75 -13.29 -10.75
CA LEU A 43 -29.48 -13.70 -9.55
C LEU A 43 -29.04 -15.09 -9.07
N ASP A 44 -28.86 -16.05 -10.00
CA ASP A 44 -28.33 -17.37 -9.70
C ASP A 44 -26.89 -17.30 -9.13
N ALA A 45 -26.07 -16.43 -9.68
CA ALA A 45 -24.70 -16.20 -9.19
C ALA A 45 -24.70 -15.60 -7.78
N VAL A 46 -25.58 -14.63 -7.52
CA VAL A 46 -25.75 -14.01 -6.18
C VAL A 46 -26.20 -15.05 -5.16
N ASP A 47 -27.16 -15.90 -5.49
CA ASP A 47 -27.65 -16.93 -4.55
C ASP A 47 -26.56 -17.97 -4.23
N LYS A 48 -25.73 -18.35 -5.21
CA LYS A 48 -24.58 -19.23 -4.99
C LYS A 48 -23.48 -18.58 -4.16
N ALA A 49 -23.30 -17.27 -4.30
CA ALA A 49 -22.28 -16.49 -3.58
C ALA A 49 -22.78 -15.96 -2.23
N ARG A 50 -24.02 -16.28 -1.82
CA ARG A 50 -24.61 -15.80 -0.57
C ARG A 50 -23.80 -16.30 0.63
N VAL A 51 -23.35 -15.37 1.44
CA VAL A 51 -22.62 -15.63 2.69
C VAL A 51 -23.57 -15.46 3.87
N SER A 52 -23.54 -16.39 4.81
CA SER A 52 -24.36 -16.26 6.02
C SER A 52 -23.79 -15.23 7.01
N LEU A 53 -24.62 -14.69 7.90
CA LEU A 53 -24.15 -13.77 8.93
C LEU A 53 -23.07 -14.41 9.81
N SER A 54 -23.21 -15.71 10.12
CA SER A 54 -22.21 -16.45 10.90
C SER A 54 -20.87 -16.58 10.17
N ASP A 55 -20.89 -16.72 8.84
CA ASP A 55 -19.66 -16.75 8.05
C ASP A 55 -18.97 -15.37 8.07
N LEU A 56 -19.76 -14.29 7.96
CA LEU A 56 -19.25 -12.92 8.07
C LEU A 56 -18.67 -12.63 9.46
N GLU A 57 -19.33 -13.06 10.52
CA GLU A 57 -18.84 -12.94 11.91
C GLU A 57 -17.57 -13.79 12.14
N GLY A 58 -17.45 -14.92 11.45
CA GLY A 58 -16.25 -15.77 11.46
C GLY A 58 -15.08 -15.23 10.64
N MET A 59 -15.33 -14.32 9.71
CA MET A 59 -14.28 -13.67 8.93
C MET A 59 -13.46 -12.74 9.84
N ARG A 60 -12.30 -13.21 10.26
CA ARG A 60 -11.32 -12.36 10.91
C ARG A 60 -10.69 -11.46 9.85
N LEU A 61 -11.22 -10.25 9.71
CA LEU A 61 -10.53 -9.18 9.01
C LEU A 61 -9.26 -8.90 9.81
N SER A 62 -8.16 -9.50 9.43
CA SER A 62 -6.85 -9.07 9.93
C SER A 62 -6.68 -7.62 9.49
N LYS A 63 -6.71 -6.69 10.45
CA LYS A 63 -6.33 -5.30 10.13
C LYS A 63 -4.95 -5.35 9.47
N PRO A 64 -4.77 -4.77 8.30
CA PRO A 64 -3.46 -4.74 7.68
C PRO A 64 -2.47 -4.15 8.69
N ARG A 65 -1.38 -4.85 8.94
CA ARG A 65 -0.35 -4.36 9.85
C ARG A 65 0.27 -3.13 9.19
N LYS A 66 0.08 -1.97 9.80
CA LYS A 66 0.75 -0.75 9.35
C LYS A 66 2.16 -0.72 9.93
N TYR A 67 3.11 -1.08 9.12
CA TYR A 67 4.53 -1.07 9.52
C TYR A 67 5.15 0.32 9.40
N PHE A 68 4.68 1.13 8.45
CA PHE A 68 5.31 2.39 8.06
C PHE A 68 4.38 3.59 8.30
N THR A 69 4.04 3.84 9.56
CA THR A 69 3.15 4.96 9.94
C THR A 69 3.70 6.28 9.40
N ASP A 70 2.87 7.01 8.64
CA ASP A 70 3.25 8.25 7.96
C ASP A 70 4.46 8.14 7.03
N GLY A 71 4.81 6.91 6.65
CA GLY A 71 5.85 6.59 5.68
C GLY A 71 5.36 6.49 4.24
N PRO A 72 6.28 6.18 3.29
CA PRO A 72 5.94 6.01 1.89
C PRO A 72 4.89 4.92 1.66
N PRO A 73 3.81 5.19 0.88
CA PRO A 73 2.78 4.20 0.58
C PRO A 73 3.31 2.94 -0.08
N CYS A 74 4.35 3.06 -0.92
CA CYS A 74 4.98 1.93 -1.58
C CYS A 74 5.57 0.90 -0.60
N LEU A 75 6.13 1.34 0.52
CA LEU A 75 6.60 0.42 1.56
C LEU A 75 5.44 -0.33 2.21
N GLU A 76 4.33 0.34 2.51
CA GLU A 76 3.13 -0.33 3.04
C GLU A 76 2.60 -1.39 2.06
N HIS A 77 2.54 -1.07 0.75
CA HIS A 77 2.10 -2.00 -0.28
C HIS A 77 3.01 -3.22 -0.41
N LEU A 78 4.32 -3.01 -0.42
CA LEU A 78 5.29 -4.11 -0.55
C LEU A 78 5.20 -5.15 0.56
N PHE A 79 4.80 -4.74 1.75
CA PHE A 79 4.70 -5.63 2.91
C PHE A 79 3.25 -5.98 3.29
N ALA A 80 2.28 -5.61 2.47
CA ALA A 80 0.87 -5.90 2.73
C ALA A 80 0.59 -7.40 2.84
N ASP A 81 1.25 -8.19 1.99
CA ASP A 81 1.08 -9.65 1.93
C ASP A 81 2.10 -10.42 2.80
N GLY A 82 2.94 -9.72 3.54
CA GLY A 82 3.92 -10.31 4.45
C GLY A 82 5.39 -10.05 4.05
N PRO A 83 6.32 -10.86 4.57
CA PRO A 83 7.74 -10.66 4.30
C PRO A 83 8.11 -10.88 2.83
N ILE A 84 9.00 -10.02 2.32
CA ILE A 84 9.49 -10.11 0.94
C ILE A 84 10.66 -11.11 0.82
N SER A 85 10.75 -11.78 -0.32
CA SER A 85 11.85 -12.68 -0.68
C SER A 85 12.77 -12.11 -1.77
N GLU A 86 12.20 -11.26 -2.64
CA GLU A 86 12.89 -10.63 -3.76
C GLU A 86 13.18 -9.16 -3.48
N PHE A 87 14.16 -8.58 -4.18
CA PHE A 87 14.55 -7.17 -4.05
C PHE A 87 14.83 -6.69 -2.61
N ARG A 88 15.15 -7.60 -1.70
CA ARG A 88 15.31 -7.32 -0.27
C ARG A 88 16.29 -6.17 0.01
N ASN A 89 17.43 -6.15 -0.67
CA ASN A 89 18.44 -5.12 -0.46
C ASN A 89 17.91 -3.73 -0.84
N ASN A 90 17.32 -3.58 -2.04
CA ASN A 90 16.75 -2.29 -2.50
C ASN A 90 15.59 -1.83 -1.62
N THR A 91 14.75 -2.77 -1.19
CA THR A 91 13.62 -2.45 -0.30
C THR A 91 14.12 -2.01 1.06
N LEU A 92 15.04 -2.77 1.66
CA LEU A 92 15.61 -2.44 2.97
C LEU A 92 16.45 -1.17 2.96
N PHE A 93 17.05 -0.80 1.83
CA PHE A 93 17.67 0.52 1.68
C PHE A 93 16.65 1.63 1.93
N ASN A 94 15.45 1.52 1.37
CA ASN A 94 14.36 2.50 1.59
C ASN A 94 13.76 2.41 3.00
N VAL A 95 13.72 1.21 3.60
CA VAL A 95 13.32 1.04 5.00
C VAL A 95 14.31 1.72 5.94
N ALA A 96 15.63 1.60 5.70
CA ALA A 96 16.66 2.30 6.48
C ALA A 96 16.48 3.83 6.41
N ARG A 97 16.16 4.37 5.22
CA ARG A 97 15.83 5.79 5.07
C ARG A 97 14.63 6.19 5.91
N TYR A 98 13.54 5.39 5.87
CA TYR A 98 12.35 5.62 6.68
C TYR A 98 12.67 5.62 8.18
N CYS A 99 13.40 4.61 8.67
CA CYS A 99 13.78 4.52 10.07
C CYS A 99 14.57 5.74 10.53
N LYS A 100 15.55 6.17 9.72
CA LYS A 100 16.37 7.33 10.02
C LYS A 100 15.56 8.64 10.09
N MET A 101 14.54 8.79 9.24
CA MET A 101 13.63 9.95 9.30
C MET A 101 12.69 9.90 10.50
N LYS A 102 12.25 8.70 10.88
CA LYS A 102 11.28 8.51 11.97
C LYS A 102 11.93 8.59 13.34
N SER A 103 13.06 7.94 13.52
CA SER A 103 13.73 7.75 14.82
C SER A 103 15.25 7.98 14.66
N PRO A 104 15.72 9.22 14.48
CA PRO A 104 17.13 9.52 14.16
C PRO A 104 18.15 8.92 15.13
N ASP A 105 17.78 8.77 16.40
CA ASP A 105 18.68 8.31 17.45
C ASP A 105 18.79 6.78 17.54
N ASP A 106 17.67 6.06 17.26
CA ASP A 106 17.57 4.59 17.46
C ASP A 106 17.27 3.84 16.15
N TRP A 107 17.44 4.50 15.00
CA TRP A 107 17.04 3.94 13.70
C TRP A 107 17.69 2.62 13.32
N GLN A 108 18.94 2.36 13.77
CA GLN A 108 19.65 1.12 13.43
C GLN A 108 18.99 -0.10 14.07
N GLU A 109 18.58 0.01 15.34
CA GLU A 109 17.89 -1.07 16.05
C GLU A 109 16.52 -1.35 15.41
N GLU A 110 15.77 -0.29 15.09
CA GLU A 110 14.50 -0.40 14.39
C GLU A 110 14.67 -1.04 13.00
N PHE A 111 15.69 -0.63 12.25
CA PHE A 111 16.02 -1.18 10.94
C PHE A 111 16.37 -2.68 11.00
N GLU A 112 17.17 -3.11 11.98
CA GLU A 112 17.44 -4.54 12.18
C GLU A 112 16.17 -5.32 12.53
N GLY A 113 15.28 -4.73 13.31
CA GLY A 113 13.96 -5.30 13.62
C GLY A 113 13.14 -5.52 12.35
N TYR A 114 13.11 -4.55 11.45
CA TYR A 114 12.43 -4.68 10.16
C TYR A 114 13.09 -5.74 9.27
N ASN A 115 14.42 -5.82 9.19
CA ASN A 115 15.08 -6.88 8.45
C ASN A 115 14.65 -8.27 8.91
N ARG A 116 14.58 -8.50 10.22
CA ARG A 116 14.17 -9.79 10.79
C ARG A 116 12.70 -10.12 10.52
N THR A 117 11.83 -9.09 10.48
CA THR A 117 10.39 -9.29 10.43
C THR A 117 9.85 -9.26 9.00
N LEU A 118 10.44 -8.42 8.14
CA LEU A 118 9.91 -8.11 6.82
C LEU A 118 10.70 -8.75 5.67
N SER A 119 11.79 -9.46 5.93
CA SER A 119 12.56 -10.17 4.90
C SER A 119 12.58 -11.68 5.14
N SER A 120 12.42 -12.46 4.09
CA SER A 120 12.44 -13.92 4.16
C SER A 120 13.28 -14.52 3.01
N PRO A 121 14.49 -15.05 3.30
CA PRO A 121 15.21 -14.96 4.58
C PRO A 121 15.68 -13.52 4.88
N PRO A 122 15.97 -13.16 6.13
CA PRO A 122 16.57 -11.88 6.48
C PRO A 122 17.92 -11.66 5.76
N LEU A 123 18.29 -10.40 5.50
CA LEU A 123 19.64 -10.09 5.02
C LEU A 123 20.69 -10.48 6.07
N PRO A 124 21.85 -10.96 5.63
CA PRO A 124 22.97 -11.23 6.52
C PRO A 124 23.40 -9.98 7.30
N SER A 125 23.88 -10.16 8.53
CA SER A 125 24.30 -9.03 9.39
C SER A 125 25.36 -8.14 8.72
N SER A 126 26.23 -8.70 7.87
CA SER A 126 27.22 -7.92 7.12
C SER A 126 26.58 -6.94 6.14
N GLU A 127 25.50 -7.33 5.47
CA GLU A 127 24.77 -6.46 4.55
C GLU A 127 23.99 -5.38 5.32
N VAL A 128 23.34 -5.74 6.43
CA VAL A 128 22.66 -4.81 7.31
C VAL A 128 23.62 -3.74 7.84
N VAL A 129 24.79 -4.14 8.32
CA VAL A 129 25.85 -3.22 8.79
C VAL A 129 26.35 -2.32 7.66
N ASN A 130 26.48 -2.84 6.44
CA ASN A 130 26.90 -2.03 5.30
C ASN A 130 25.85 -0.97 4.93
N LEU A 131 24.58 -1.35 4.89
CA LEU A 131 23.47 -0.41 4.66
C LEU A 131 23.43 0.67 5.75
N SER A 132 23.56 0.27 7.01
CA SER A 132 23.61 1.21 8.13
C SER A 132 24.76 2.22 7.99
N LYS A 133 25.98 1.75 7.73
CA LYS A 133 27.14 2.61 7.50
C LYS A 133 26.97 3.57 6.31
N GLN A 134 26.27 3.14 5.25
CA GLN A 134 25.98 4.02 4.12
C GLN A 134 25.06 5.16 4.56
N HIS A 135 23.96 4.84 5.23
CA HIS A 135 23.00 5.82 5.71
C HIS A 135 23.55 6.73 6.84
N GLU A 136 24.55 6.29 7.60
CA GLU A 136 25.26 7.15 8.55
C GLU A 136 26.07 8.25 7.85
N LYS A 137 26.80 7.85 6.79
CA LYS A 137 27.72 8.74 6.10
C LYS A 137 27.06 9.80 5.23
N LYS A 138 25.86 9.51 4.75
CA LYS A 138 25.18 10.37 3.78
C LYS A 138 23.67 10.31 3.97
N GLU A 139 23.03 11.45 3.74
CA GLU A 139 21.56 11.49 3.57
C GLU A 139 21.20 11.00 2.18
N TYR A 140 20.34 9.98 2.14
CA TYR A 140 19.81 9.44 0.90
C TYR A 140 18.35 9.81 0.74
N LEU A 141 17.91 9.97 -0.51
CA LEU A 141 16.50 10.04 -0.87
C LEU A 141 15.95 8.63 -1.09
N TYR A 142 14.63 8.49 -1.10
CA TYR A 142 13.99 7.25 -1.52
C TYR A 142 14.26 6.95 -2.99
N THR A 143 14.46 5.68 -3.34
CA THR A 143 14.75 5.24 -4.71
C THR A 143 13.46 5.02 -5.50
N CYS A 144 12.59 6.03 -5.57
CA CYS A 144 11.25 5.96 -6.15
C CYS A 144 11.21 5.54 -7.62
N LYS A 145 12.32 5.73 -8.37
CA LYS A 145 12.43 5.38 -9.80
C LYS A 145 12.94 3.97 -10.04
N GLU A 146 13.35 3.26 -8.99
CA GLU A 146 13.91 1.92 -9.05
C GLU A 146 12.92 0.87 -8.56
N GLU A 147 13.02 -0.36 -9.09
CA GLU A 147 12.22 -1.46 -8.60
C GLU A 147 12.76 -1.97 -7.25
N PRO A 148 11.85 -2.41 -6.36
CA PRO A 148 10.41 -2.54 -6.53
C PRO A 148 9.60 -1.28 -6.20
N MET A 149 10.23 -0.19 -5.72
CA MET A 149 9.55 1.02 -5.29
C MET A 149 8.71 1.65 -6.39
N ARG A 150 9.23 1.66 -7.63
CA ARG A 150 8.58 2.29 -8.78
C ARG A 150 7.19 1.74 -9.07
N SER A 151 7.03 0.41 -8.98
CA SER A 151 5.76 -0.26 -9.27
C SER A 151 4.62 0.11 -8.31
N TYR A 152 4.95 0.57 -7.10
CA TYR A 152 3.98 0.92 -6.05
C TYR A 152 4.03 2.40 -5.66
N CYS A 153 4.75 3.21 -6.42
CA CYS A 153 4.98 4.61 -6.07
C CYS A 153 3.74 5.46 -6.32
N ASP A 154 3.30 6.17 -5.29
CA ASP A 154 2.31 7.24 -5.37
C ASP A 154 2.94 8.53 -4.80
N PRO A 155 3.54 9.37 -5.66
CA PRO A 155 4.22 10.58 -5.23
C PRO A 155 3.28 11.59 -4.57
N ALA A 156 2.03 11.66 -5.03
CA ALA A 156 1.05 12.61 -4.51
C ALA A 156 0.71 12.29 -3.05
N ILE A 157 0.40 11.03 -2.74
CA ILE A 157 0.15 10.60 -1.37
C ILE A 157 1.45 10.66 -0.55
N CYS A 158 2.58 10.22 -1.12
CA CYS A 158 3.86 10.20 -0.41
C CYS A 158 4.31 11.60 0.04
N ALA A 159 4.07 12.64 -0.78
CA ALA A 159 4.40 14.02 -0.43
C ALA A 159 3.61 14.56 0.77
N THR A 160 2.44 14.02 1.06
CA THR A 160 1.63 14.42 2.22
C THR A 160 2.05 13.72 3.52
N ARG A 161 2.91 12.70 3.43
CA ARG A 161 3.31 11.90 4.59
C ARG A 161 4.50 12.55 5.31
N LYS A 162 4.48 12.50 6.65
CA LYS A 162 5.52 13.08 7.51
C LYS A 162 6.92 12.52 7.19
N HIS A 163 6.99 11.21 6.91
CA HIS A 163 8.23 10.50 6.59
C HIS A 163 8.25 10.03 5.12
N GLY A 164 7.51 10.72 4.24
CA GLY A 164 7.51 10.51 2.80
C GLY A 164 8.60 11.32 2.09
N ILE A 165 8.37 11.61 0.80
CA ILE A 165 9.31 12.39 -0.02
C ILE A 165 9.32 13.88 0.31
N GLY A 166 8.31 14.39 1.05
CA GLY A 166 8.16 15.82 1.35
C GLY A 166 7.92 16.68 0.10
N SER A 167 8.03 18.00 0.29
CA SER A 167 7.94 18.96 -0.81
C SER A 167 9.14 18.90 -1.77
N ASP A 168 10.24 18.28 -1.34
CA ASP A 168 11.49 18.16 -2.08
C ASP A 168 11.63 16.79 -2.76
N GLY A 169 10.50 16.17 -3.13
CA GLY A 169 10.48 14.90 -3.85
C GLY A 169 11.29 14.96 -5.15
N PRO A 170 11.70 13.80 -5.70
CA PRO A 170 12.59 13.71 -6.86
C PRO A 170 12.08 14.40 -8.12
N ASP A 171 10.83 14.84 -8.14
CA ASP A 171 10.19 15.59 -9.22
C ASP A 171 9.79 17.02 -8.79
N SER A 172 10.22 17.50 -7.62
CA SER A 172 10.18 18.92 -7.30
C SER A 172 11.22 19.65 -8.16
N VAL A 173 10.99 19.65 -9.46
CA VAL A 173 11.54 20.68 -10.33
C VAL A 173 10.87 21.96 -9.83
N SER A 174 11.64 22.79 -9.15
CA SER A 174 11.23 24.15 -8.86
C SER A 174 10.71 24.75 -10.14
N VAL A 175 9.40 25.00 -10.22
CA VAL A 175 8.84 25.93 -11.16
C VAL A 175 9.28 27.32 -10.66
N GLY A 176 10.59 27.49 -10.65
CA GLY A 176 11.25 28.74 -10.37
C GLY A 176 11.25 29.55 -11.67
N GLY A 177 10.47 30.61 -11.68
CA GLY A 177 10.68 31.69 -12.62
C GLY A 177 9.67 31.77 -13.75
N LEU A 178 8.48 32.22 -13.44
CA LEU A 178 7.77 33.14 -14.32
C LEU A 178 7.52 34.41 -13.51
N THR A 179 8.47 35.31 -13.63
CA THR A 179 8.24 36.74 -13.41
C THR A 179 7.79 37.36 -14.73
#